data_96418c4b3ba1b19dd60dc3d904d9c11b
#
_entry.id   96418c4b3ba1b19dd60dc3d904d9c11b
#
_cell.length_a   1.000
_cell.length_b   1.000
_cell.length_c   1.000
_cell.angle_alpha   90.00
_cell.angle_beta   90.00
_cell.angle_gamma   90.00
#
_symmetry.space_group_name_H-M   'P 1'
#
loop_
_entity.id
_entity.type
_entity.pdbx_description
1 polymer ?
#
loop_
_entity_poly.entity_id
_entity_poly.type
_entity_poly.pdbx_seq_one_letter_code
_entity_poly.pdbx_strand_id
1 'polypeptide(L)'
;MESSDDILSLQLEAPREVFTVSSLNREARQLIENHLGTVWVEGEISNLARPSSGHLYWSMKDESAHLRCAMFVQNNRQLKFSPDNGQHVLARGRVSIYETRGDFQLVVEHMEEIGEGVLRRRFEELKNRLAAEGLFDTDRKQTPPQVPRRIGIITSPSGAAIQDVLTVLSRRFPAVPTLIYPTPVQGKEATDEIARMLRLANERQECDLLILTRGGGSLEDLWCFNEEVVARAIAAVEIPIIVGIGHEIDFTIADFVADLRAPTPSGAAELAVPDHTQWLNSLNTIEDRLSRSVRQCLATPQRFLEALTHRLDRSHPGAVSYTHLRAHETSLHLVCRLLLEK
;
A
#
# COMPACT_ATOMS: atom_id res chain seq x y z
N MET A 1 52.05 -49.10 -67.14
CA MET A 1 50.87 -48.20 -67.33
C MET A 1 49.68 -49.05 -67.10
N GLU A 2 49.35 -49.33 -65.83
CA GLU A 2 48.16 -50.08 -65.43
C GLU A 2 47.41 -49.29 -64.41
N SER A 3 46.19 -49.19 -64.61
CA SER A 3 45.16 -48.38 -64.10
C SER A 3 44.90 -48.57 -62.59
N SER A 4 44.91 -47.45 -61.96
CA SER A 4 44.40 -47.24 -60.60
C SER A 4 42.90 -47.02 -60.65
N ASP A 5 42.10 -48.04 -60.66
CA ASP A 5 40.64 -47.89 -60.62
C ASP A 5 40.00 -49.21 -60.05
N ASP A 6 40.24 -49.48 -58.78
CA ASP A 6 39.44 -50.50 -58.10
C ASP A 6 39.55 -50.42 -56.55
N ILE A 7 39.41 -49.24 -55.98
CA ILE A 7 39.24 -49.13 -54.52
C ILE A 7 38.13 -48.10 -54.24
N LEU A 8 36.91 -48.45 -54.64
CA LEU A 8 35.72 -47.66 -54.22
C LEU A 8 34.49 -48.57 -54.26
N SER A 9 34.26 -49.32 -53.22
CA SER A 9 32.94 -49.82 -52.86
C SER A 9 32.95 -50.88 -51.78
N LEU A 10 33.39 -50.48 -50.57
CA LEU A 10 32.99 -51.16 -49.35
C LEU A 10 32.50 -50.10 -48.38
N GLN A 11 31.33 -49.52 -48.70
CA GLN A 11 30.49 -48.95 -47.67
C GLN A 11 29.96 -50.16 -46.86
N LEU A 12 30.64 -50.45 -45.78
CA LEU A 12 30.09 -51.29 -44.66
C LEU A 12 28.82 -50.59 -44.18
N GLU A 13 27.65 -51.02 -44.69
CA GLU A 13 26.37 -50.72 -44.04
C GLU A 13 26.49 -51.27 -42.62
N ALA A 14 26.58 -50.37 -41.64
CA ALA A 14 26.45 -50.74 -40.24
C ALA A 14 25.17 -51.56 -40.05
N PRO A 15 25.20 -52.71 -39.36
CA PRO A 15 24.01 -53.53 -39.20
C PRO A 15 22.90 -52.68 -38.62
N ARG A 16 21.74 -52.65 -39.32
CA ARG A 16 20.56 -51.95 -38.84
C ARG A 16 20.09 -52.63 -37.55
N GLU A 17 20.33 -52.01 -36.42
CA GLU A 17 19.74 -52.46 -35.15
C GLU A 17 18.22 -52.23 -35.20
N VAL A 18 17.45 -53.32 -35.25
CA VAL A 18 15.99 -53.25 -35.26
C VAL A 18 15.47 -53.48 -33.87
N PHE A 19 14.92 -52.41 -33.28
CA PHE A 19 14.26 -52.46 -31.97
C PHE A 19 12.79 -52.83 -32.14
N THR A 20 12.26 -53.58 -31.16
CA THR A 20 10.81 -53.65 -30.93
C THR A 20 10.41 -52.39 -30.12
N VAL A 21 9.11 -52.03 -30.14
CA VAL A 21 8.63 -50.88 -29.33
C VAL A 21 9.00 -51.03 -27.86
N SER A 22 8.86 -52.22 -27.30
CA SER A 22 9.19 -52.49 -25.89
C SER A 22 10.70 -52.40 -25.61
N SER A 23 11.55 -52.92 -26.55
CA SER A 23 13.00 -52.83 -26.35
C SER A 23 13.51 -51.38 -26.49
N LEU A 24 12.93 -50.57 -27.40
CA LEU A 24 13.24 -49.17 -27.55
C LEU A 24 12.86 -48.36 -26.29
N ASN A 25 11.64 -48.56 -25.78
CA ASN A 25 11.21 -47.87 -24.55
C ASN A 25 12.10 -48.25 -23.35
N ARG A 26 12.55 -49.50 -23.25
CA ARG A 26 13.45 -49.95 -22.19
C ARG A 26 14.83 -49.31 -22.32
N GLU A 27 15.40 -49.29 -23.52
CA GLU A 27 16.67 -48.63 -23.79
C GLU A 27 16.62 -47.14 -23.51
N ALA A 28 15.60 -46.44 -24.01
CA ALA A 28 15.39 -45.02 -23.72
C ALA A 28 15.23 -44.74 -22.22
N ARG A 29 14.52 -45.57 -21.50
CA ARG A 29 14.41 -45.49 -20.03
C ARG A 29 15.77 -45.63 -19.35
N GLN A 30 16.57 -46.62 -19.71
CA GLN A 30 17.90 -46.83 -19.13
C GLN A 30 18.83 -45.66 -19.41
N LEU A 31 18.82 -45.13 -20.63
CA LEU A 31 19.62 -43.97 -21.00
C LEU A 31 19.23 -42.73 -20.18
N ILE A 32 17.94 -42.46 -20.01
CA ILE A 32 17.44 -41.32 -19.24
C ILE A 32 17.77 -41.49 -17.75
N GLU A 33 17.48 -42.64 -17.16
CA GLU A 33 17.74 -42.89 -15.75
C GLU A 33 19.26 -42.82 -15.39
N ASN A 34 20.13 -43.25 -16.33
CA ASN A 34 21.57 -43.22 -16.13
C ASN A 34 22.17 -41.79 -16.28
N HIS A 35 21.60 -40.93 -17.12
CA HIS A 35 22.17 -39.60 -17.40
C HIS A 35 21.54 -38.52 -16.55
N LEU A 36 20.24 -38.52 -16.30
CA LEU A 36 19.54 -37.50 -15.53
C LEU A 36 19.48 -37.80 -14.02
N GLY A 37 19.43 -39.06 -13.63
CA GLY A 37 19.39 -39.46 -12.22
C GLY A 37 18.20 -38.83 -11.46
N THR A 38 18.50 -38.31 -10.28
CA THR A 38 17.55 -37.54 -9.46
C THR A 38 17.67 -36.05 -9.77
N VAL A 39 16.57 -35.43 -10.17
CA VAL A 39 16.49 -34.02 -10.55
C VAL A 39 15.53 -33.25 -9.64
N TRP A 40 15.72 -31.94 -9.56
CA TRP A 40 14.75 -31.02 -9.01
C TRP A 40 14.06 -30.31 -10.16
N VAL A 41 12.73 -30.27 -10.11
CA VAL A 41 11.89 -29.60 -11.13
C VAL A 41 10.89 -28.69 -10.43
N GLU A 42 10.82 -27.46 -10.90
CA GLU A 42 9.86 -26.45 -10.46
C GLU A 42 8.71 -26.33 -11.46
N GLY A 43 7.49 -26.16 -10.97
CA GLY A 43 6.32 -25.94 -11.83
C GLY A 43 5.01 -25.89 -11.06
N GLU A 44 3.95 -25.53 -11.77
CA GLU A 44 2.59 -25.47 -11.23
C GLU A 44 1.89 -26.82 -11.36
N ILE A 45 1.21 -27.25 -10.29
CA ILE A 45 0.39 -28.47 -10.28
C ILE A 45 -0.88 -28.23 -11.12
N SER A 46 -1.15 -29.14 -12.04
CA SER A 46 -2.38 -29.20 -12.81
C SER A 46 -2.90 -30.63 -12.95
N ASN A 47 -4.22 -30.80 -13.12
CA ASN A 47 -4.87 -32.12 -13.29
C ASN A 47 -4.54 -33.12 -12.18
N LEU A 48 -4.53 -32.65 -10.92
CA LEU A 48 -4.24 -33.49 -9.77
C LEU A 48 -5.33 -34.55 -9.58
N ALA A 49 -4.93 -35.83 -9.58
CA ALA A 49 -5.78 -36.99 -9.32
C ALA A 49 -5.32 -37.72 -8.07
N ARG A 50 -6.27 -38.06 -7.19
CA ARG A 50 -6.07 -38.78 -5.94
C ARG A 50 -6.88 -40.09 -5.95
N PRO A 51 -6.41 -41.16 -6.58
CA PRO A 51 -7.12 -42.44 -6.54
C PRO A 51 -7.13 -43.02 -5.13
N SER A 52 -8.06 -43.96 -4.88
CA SER A 52 -8.23 -44.64 -3.60
C SER A 52 -6.99 -45.42 -3.13
N SER A 53 -6.03 -45.69 -4.04
CA SER A 53 -4.74 -46.34 -3.72
C SER A 53 -3.80 -45.44 -2.90
N GLY A 54 -4.12 -44.13 -2.74
CA GLY A 54 -3.30 -43.17 -2.00
C GLY A 54 -2.10 -42.62 -2.76
N HIS A 55 -1.94 -42.97 -4.04
CA HIS A 55 -0.96 -42.38 -4.92
C HIS A 55 -1.45 -40.99 -5.39
N LEU A 56 -0.52 -40.11 -5.77
CA LEU A 56 -0.83 -38.82 -6.44
C LEU A 56 -0.35 -38.88 -7.87
N TYR A 57 -1.20 -38.42 -8.79
CA TYR A 57 -0.86 -38.25 -10.19
C TYR A 57 -1.26 -36.79 -10.60
N TRP A 58 -0.35 -36.08 -11.25
CA TRP A 58 -0.62 -34.74 -11.73
C TRP A 58 0.24 -34.40 -12.96
N SER A 59 -0.05 -33.31 -13.59
CA SER A 59 0.85 -32.69 -14.56
C SER A 59 1.50 -31.46 -13.94
N MET A 60 2.81 -31.41 -13.96
CA MET A 60 3.56 -30.20 -13.63
C MET A 60 3.73 -29.39 -14.91
N LYS A 61 3.39 -28.12 -14.90
CA LYS A 61 3.48 -27.23 -16.08
C LYS A 61 4.32 -26.00 -15.76
N ASP A 62 4.99 -25.50 -16.78
CA ASP A 62 5.56 -24.16 -16.87
C ASP A 62 4.90 -23.37 -18.01
N GLU A 63 5.49 -22.26 -18.45
CA GLU A 63 4.95 -21.42 -19.53
C GLU A 63 4.92 -22.15 -20.88
N SER A 64 5.73 -23.18 -21.10
CA SER A 64 5.97 -23.81 -22.41
C SER A 64 5.80 -25.31 -22.46
N ALA A 65 5.81 -26.02 -21.33
CA ALA A 65 5.87 -27.47 -21.26
C ALA A 65 5.00 -28.07 -20.17
N HIS A 66 4.69 -29.38 -20.35
CA HIS A 66 3.99 -30.19 -19.36
C HIS A 66 4.78 -31.47 -19.08
N LEU A 67 4.94 -31.81 -17.80
CA LEU A 67 5.58 -33.02 -17.34
C LEU A 67 4.62 -33.85 -16.49
N ARG A 68 4.40 -35.12 -16.85
CA ARG A 68 3.62 -36.04 -16.00
C ARG A 68 4.38 -36.38 -14.75
N CYS A 69 3.71 -36.31 -13.59
CA CYS A 69 4.28 -36.59 -12.30
C CYS A 69 3.47 -37.70 -11.61
N ALA A 70 4.18 -38.58 -10.90
CA ALA A 70 3.59 -39.59 -10.06
C ALA A 70 4.30 -39.66 -8.71
N MET A 71 3.56 -39.62 -7.62
CA MET A 71 4.09 -39.77 -6.26
C MET A 71 3.40 -40.95 -5.57
N PHE A 72 4.20 -41.90 -5.10
CA PHE A 72 3.68 -43.08 -4.43
C PHE A 72 3.27 -42.81 -2.99
N VAL A 73 2.36 -43.62 -2.46
CA VAL A 73 1.74 -43.45 -1.14
C VAL A 73 2.75 -43.30 0.00
N GLN A 74 3.90 -43.97 -0.07
CA GLN A 74 4.94 -43.87 0.95
C GLN A 74 5.51 -42.45 1.07
N ASN A 75 5.78 -41.83 -0.06
CA ASN A 75 6.31 -40.46 -0.13
C ASN A 75 5.22 -39.44 0.12
N ASN A 76 3.99 -39.64 -0.38
CA ASN A 76 2.84 -38.77 -0.17
C ASN A 76 2.51 -38.60 1.33
N ARG A 77 2.65 -39.64 2.15
CA ARG A 77 2.43 -39.59 3.61
C ARG A 77 3.43 -38.69 4.36
N GLN A 78 4.57 -38.42 3.75
CA GLN A 78 5.62 -37.58 4.33
C GLN A 78 5.48 -36.10 3.98
N LEU A 79 4.53 -35.74 3.11
CA LEU A 79 4.28 -34.37 2.75
C LEU A 79 3.74 -33.58 3.95
N LYS A 80 4.29 -32.37 4.14
CA LYS A 80 3.88 -31.44 5.21
C LYS A 80 2.70 -30.54 4.80
N PHE A 81 2.26 -30.63 3.56
CA PHE A 81 1.16 -29.85 2.99
C PHE A 81 0.28 -30.74 2.11
N SER A 82 -0.91 -30.28 1.77
CA SER A 82 -1.83 -30.96 0.86
C SER A 82 -1.72 -30.33 -0.51
N PRO A 83 -1.16 -31.01 -1.52
CA PRO A 83 -1.04 -30.47 -2.87
C PRO A 83 -2.42 -30.17 -3.46
N ASP A 84 -2.58 -29.03 -4.15
CA ASP A 84 -3.79 -28.69 -4.90
C ASP A 84 -3.45 -28.10 -6.27
N ASN A 85 -4.45 -28.09 -7.19
CA ASN A 85 -4.26 -27.52 -8.51
C ASN A 85 -3.97 -26.01 -8.41
N GLY A 86 -3.03 -25.51 -9.22
CA GLY A 86 -2.59 -24.15 -9.22
C GLY A 86 -1.48 -23.80 -8.23
N GLN A 87 -1.04 -24.76 -7.41
CA GLN A 87 0.09 -24.56 -6.51
C GLN A 87 1.42 -24.69 -7.26
N HIS A 88 2.34 -23.75 -7.00
CA HIS A 88 3.73 -23.87 -7.42
C HIS A 88 4.51 -24.74 -6.44
N VAL A 89 5.22 -25.72 -6.98
CA VAL A 89 5.95 -26.71 -6.18
C VAL A 89 7.34 -26.98 -6.75
N LEU A 90 8.28 -27.28 -5.86
CA LEU A 90 9.58 -27.83 -6.18
C LEU A 90 9.55 -29.34 -5.88
N ALA A 91 9.63 -30.14 -6.91
CA ALA A 91 9.59 -31.59 -6.80
C ALA A 91 10.97 -32.21 -7.08
N ARG A 92 11.43 -33.06 -6.17
CA ARG A 92 12.61 -33.91 -6.37
C ARG A 92 12.17 -35.31 -6.73
N GLY A 93 12.67 -35.84 -7.82
CA GLY A 93 12.32 -37.14 -8.29
C GLY A 93 13.25 -37.67 -9.36
N ARG A 94 12.98 -38.91 -9.77
CA ARG A 94 13.69 -39.58 -10.86
C ARG A 94 12.88 -39.48 -12.15
N VAL A 95 13.56 -39.04 -13.19
CA VAL A 95 12.98 -39.02 -14.53
C VAL A 95 12.99 -40.42 -15.10
N SER A 96 11.86 -40.88 -15.62
CA SER A 96 11.70 -42.22 -16.16
C SER A 96 10.70 -42.24 -17.30
N ILE A 97 10.68 -43.34 -18.06
CA ILE A 97 9.65 -43.64 -19.06
C ILE A 97 8.76 -44.77 -18.57
N TYR A 98 7.45 -44.54 -18.63
CA TYR A 98 6.48 -45.61 -18.38
C TYR A 98 6.44 -46.55 -19.58
N GLU A 99 7.14 -47.71 -19.48
CA GLU A 99 7.43 -48.62 -20.61
C GLU A 99 6.20 -49.03 -21.40
N THR A 100 5.05 -49.23 -20.75
CA THR A 100 3.82 -49.72 -21.38
C THR A 100 3.22 -48.71 -22.38
N ARG A 101 3.41 -47.41 -22.14
CA ARG A 101 2.84 -46.32 -22.98
C ARG A 101 3.91 -45.47 -23.64
N GLY A 102 5.15 -45.54 -23.21
CA GLY A 102 6.22 -44.68 -23.66
C GLY A 102 6.12 -43.23 -23.08
N ASP A 103 5.31 -43.05 -22.05
CA ASP A 103 5.10 -41.69 -21.47
C ASP A 103 6.32 -41.29 -20.64
N PHE A 104 6.86 -40.12 -20.93
CA PHE A 104 7.90 -39.46 -20.13
C PHE A 104 7.29 -38.95 -18.83
N GLN A 105 7.86 -39.29 -17.66
CA GLN A 105 7.31 -38.94 -16.36
C GLN A 105 8.40 -38.71 -15.30
N LEU A 106 8.05 -37.89 -14.30
CA LEU A 106 8.83 -37.71 -13.08
C LEU A 106 8.23 -38.55 -11.94
N VAL A 107 8.98 -39.50 -11.41
CA VAL A 107 8.62 -40.25 -10.20
C VAL A 107 9.10 -39.44 -8.99
N VAL A 108 8.18 -38.70 -8.37
CA VAL A 108 8.47 -37.74 -7.30
C VAL A 108 8.69 -38.49 -5.97
N GLU A 109 9.80 -38.18 -5.33
CA GLU A 109 10.19 -38.71 -4.03
C GLU A 109 9.94 -37.70 -2.91
N HIS A 110 10.14 -36.41 -3.21
CA HIS A 110 9.96 -35.33 -2.28
C HIS A 110 9.36 -34.11 -3.00
N MET A 111 8.53 -33.32 -2.31
CA MET A 111 7.91 -32.12 -2.87
C MET A 111 7.77 -31.06 -1.79
N GLU A 112 8.08 -29.85 -2.15
CA GLU A 112 7.96 -28.64 -1.31
C GLU A 112 7.09 -27.63 -2.02
N GLU A 113 6.29 -26.91 -1.27
CA GLU A 113 5.51 -25.78 -1.80
C GLU A 113 6.44 -24.59 -1.99
N ILE A 114 6.42 -23.99 -3.19
CA ILE A 114 7.21 -22.78 -3.52
C ILE A 114 6.26 -21.63 -3.78
N GLY A 115 6.65 -20.42 -3.40
CA GLY A 115 5.96 -19.18 -3.76
C GLY A 115 4.89 -18.73 -2.78
N GLU A 116 3.91 -18.00 -3.30
CA GLU A 116 2.89 -17.26 -2.52
C GLU A 116 2.17 -18.08 -1.44
N GLY A 117 1.97 -19.38 -1.64
CA GLY A 117 1.27 -20.22 -0.67
C GLY A 117 2.01 -20.40 0.67
N VAL A 118 3.34 -20.53 0.64
CA VAL A 118 4.17 -20.62 1.87
C VAL A 118 4.19 -19.25 2.55
N LEU A 119 4.40 -18.18 1.78
CA LEU A 119 4.41 -16.83 2.28
C LEU A 119 3.05 -16.46 2.89
N ARG A 120 1.95 -16.80 2.22
CA ARG A 120 0.60 -16.55 2.71
C ARG A 120 0.31 -17.29 4.02
N ARG A 121 0.74 -18.56 4.16
CA ARG A 121 0.60 -19.30 5.41
C ARG A 121 1.40 -18.67 6.54
N ARG A 122 2.67 -18.30 6.31
CA ARG A 122 3.50 -17.59 7.29
C ARG A 122 2.90 -16.26 7.69
N PHE A 123 2.32 -15.53 6.74
CA PHE A 123 1.61 -14.28 7.00
C PHE A 123 0.43 -14.48 7.96
N GLU A 124 -0.45 -15.46 7.69
CA GLU A 124 -1.61 -15.72 8.54
C GLU A 124 -1.20 -16.24 9.94
N GLU A 125 -0.18 -17.10 10.03
CA GLU A 125 0.36 -17.57 11.30
C GLU A 125 0.91 -16.41 12.14
N LEU A 126 1.71 -15.52 11.55
CA LEU A 126 2.27 -14.35 12.22
C LEU A 126 1.17 -13.36 12.61
N LYS A 127 0.24 -13.08 11.72
CA LYS A 127 -0.90 -12.20 11.97
C LYS A 127 -1.72 -12.68 13.19
N ASN A 128 -2.07 -13.97 13.23
CA ASN A 128 -2.84 -14.53 14.34
C ASN A 128 -2.06 -14.47 15.66
N ARG A 129 -0.76 -14.71 15.65
CA ARG A 129 0.09 -14.61 16.83
C ARG A 129 0.18 -13.18 17.35
N LEU A 130 0.48 -12.20 16.49
CA LEU A 130 0.59 -10.81 16.91
C LEU A 130 -0.76 -10.20 17.32
N ALA A 131 -1.86 -10.66 16.72
CA ALA A 131 -3.21 -10.32 17.15
C ALA A 131 -3.51 -10.83 18.57
N ALA A 132 -3.12 -12.08 18.88
CA ALA A 132 -3.27 -12.66 20.21
C ALA A 132 -2.43 -11.93 21.28
N GLU A 133 -1.31 -11.33 20.87
CA GLU A 133 -0.47 -10.48 21.74
C GLU A 133 -1.03 -9.04 21.91
N GLY A 134 -2.13 -8.67 21.19
CA GLY A 134 -2.75 -7.36 21.27
C GLY A 134 -2.01 -6.25 20.50
N LEU A 135 -1.09 -6.59 19.57
CA LEU A 135 -0.34 -5.58 18.81
C LEU A 135 -1.22 -4.77 17.86
N PHE A 136 -2.39 -5.27 17.50
CA PHE A 136 -3.34 -4.63 16.58
C PHE A 136 -4.47 -3.88 17.29
N ASP A 137 -4.46 -3.86 18.63
CA ASP A 137 -5.54 -3.26 19.42
C ASP A 137 -5.68 -1.77 19.12
N THR A 138 -6.90 -1.33 18.95
CA THR A 138 -7.25 0.08 18.67
C THR A 138 -6.83 1.02 19.77
N ASP A 139 -6.80 0.54 21.02
CA ASP A 139 -6.42 1.34 22.20
C ASP A 139 -4.94 1.75 22.21
N ARG A 140 -4.11 1.05 21.42
CA ARG A 140 -2.69 1.37 21.22
C ARG A 140 -2.47 2.44 20.15
N LYS A 141 -3.42 2.58 19.23
CA LYS A 141 -3.27 3.42 18.04
C LYS A 141 -3.40 4.88 18.39
N GLN A 142 -2.42 5.65 17.96
CA GLN A 142 -2.37 7.09 18.18
C GLN A 142 -3.10 7.82 17.04
N THR A 143 -3.76 8.91 17.38
CA THR A 143 -4.39 9.76 16.36
C THR A 143 -3.33 10.71 15.80
N PRO A 144 -3.06 10.69 14.48
CA PRO A 144 -2.16 11.65 13.85
C PRO A 144 -2.60 13.10 14.08
N PRO A 145 -1.65 14.05 14.26
CA PRO A 145 -1.98 15.45 14.41
C PRO A 145 -2.63 16.00 13.12
N GLN A 146 -3.64 16.86 13.25
CA GLN A 146 -4.32 17.46 12.09
C GLN A 146 -3.38 18.27 11.19
N VAL A 147 -2.42 18.98 11.78
CA VAL A 147 -1.37 19.71 11.08
C VAL A 147 -0.05 19.39 11.75
N PRO A 148 0.75 18.46 11.19
CA PRO A 148 2.05 18.11 11.74
C PRO A 148 3.03 19.29 11.56
N ARG A 149 3.94 19.46 12.51
CA ARG A 149 5.03 20.46 12.43
C ARG A 149 6.16 19.98 11.53
N ARG A 150 6.42 18.67 11.53
CA ARG A 150 7.42 18.03 10.67
C ARG A 150 7.02 16.56 10.43
N ILE A 151 7.10 16.14 9.18
CA ILE A 151 6.80 14.76 8.76
C ILE A 151 8.11 14.04 8.49
N GLY A 152 8.29 12.87 9.11
CA GLY A 152 9.37 11.92 8.76
C GLY A 152 8.88 10.91 7.72
N ILE A 153 9.66 10.72 6.66
CA ILE A 153 9.33 9.75 5.60
C ILE A 153 10.39 8.65 5.57
N ILE A 154 9.98 7.43 5.88
CA ILE A 154 10.82 6.23 5.87
C ILE A 154 10.56 5.49 4.55
N THR A 155 11.50 5.56 3.62
CA THR A 155 11.38 4.96 2.29
C THR A 155 12.71 4.95 1.54
N SER A 156 12.74 4.30 0.37
CA SER A 156 13.90 4.36 -0.51
C SER A 156 14.02 5.75 -1.17
N PRO A 157 15.20 6.37 -1.12
CA PRO A 157 15.42 7.71 -1.67
C PRO A 157 15.31 7.79 -3.19
N SER A 158 15.46 6.67 -3.89
CA SER A 158 15.42 6.58 -5.37
C SER A 158 14.10 6.00 -5.91
N GLY A 159 13.15 5.66 -5.04
CA GLY A 159 11.87 5.03 -5.44
C GLY A 159 10.86 6.02 -6.00
N ALA A 160 9.89 5.52 -6.78
CA ALA A 160 8.74 6.33 -7.23
C ALA A 160 7.86 6.79 -6.05
N ALA A 161 7.72 5.95 -5.04
CA ALA A 161 6.88 6.23 -3.86
C ALA A 161 7.25 7.53 -3.14
N ILE A 162 8.54 7.86 -3.02
CA ILE A 162 8.96 9.12 -2.39
C ILE A 162 8.55 10.33 -3.23
N GLN A 163 8.66 10.23 -4.56
CA GLN A 163 8.25 11.31 -5.47
C GLN A 163 6.74 11.57 -5.39
N ASP A 164 5.96 10.49 -5.32
CA ASP A 164 4.51 10.56 -5.17
C ASP A 164 4.14 11.25 -3.84
N VAL A 165 4.73 10.83 -2.72
CA VAL A 165 4.49 11.43 -1.41
C VAL A 165 4.86 12.91 -1.39
N LEU A 166 6.07 13.27 -1.86
CA LEU A 166 6.53 14.66 -1.88
C LEU A 166 5.67 15.53 -2.79
N THR A 167 5.23 15.01 -3.95
CA THR A 167 4.34 15.73 -4.88
C THR A 167 2.99 16.02 -4.23
N VAL A 168 2.41 15.05 -3.53
CA VAL A 168 1.14 15.24 -2.83
C VAL A 168 1.29 16.22 -1.67
N LEU A 169 2.33 16.07 -0.82
CA LEU A 169 2.57 16.98 0.31
C LEU A 169 2.80 18.43 -0.15
N SER A 170 3.61 18.64 -1.18
CA SER A 170 3.88 19.97 -1.72
C SER A 170 2.64 20.63 -2.32
N ARG A 171 1.73 19.87 -2.90
CA ARG A 171 0.46 20.35 -3.43
C ARG A 171 -0.57 20.65 -2.34
N ARG A 172 -0.70 19.74 -1.34
CA ARG A 172 -1.76 19.83 -0.32
C ARG A 172 -1.41 20.78 0.82
N PHE A 173 -0.15 20.76 1.29
CA PHE A 173 0.29 21.59 2.40
C PHE A 173 1.79 21.89 2.35
N PRO A 174 2.23 22.82 1.49
CA PRO A 174 3.66 23.09 1.25
C PRO A 174 4.40 23.67 2.47
N ALA A 175 3.69 24.12 3.49
CA ALA A 175 4.30 24.72 4.68
C ALA A 175 4.89 23.70 5.67
N VAL A 176 4.57 22.39 5.54
CA VAL A 176 5.09 21.36 6.44
C VAL A 176 6.44 20.84 5.94
N PRO A 177 7.52 21.02 6.70
CA PRO A 177 8.83 20.48 6.34
C PRO A 177 8.82 18.96 6.46
N THR A 178 9.53 18.31 5.52
CA THR A 178 9.68 16.84 5.47
C THR A 178 11.12 16.45 5.77
N LEU A 179 11.31 15.37 6.54
CA LEU A 179 12.59 14.75 6.83
C LEU A 179 12.59 13.32 6.26
N ILE A 180 13.59 13.00 5.45
CA ILE A 180 13.68 11.68 4.83
C ILE A 180 14.62 10.81 5.66
N TYR A 181 14.14 9.63 6.05
CA TYR A 181 14.91 8.53 6.64
C TYR A 181 15.16 7.50 5.53
N PRO A 182 16.30 7.58 4.84
CA PRO A 182 16.55 6.73 3.68
C PRO A 182 16.79 5.28 4.12
N THR A 183 16.02 4.35 3.55
CA THR A 183 16.15 2.92 3.84
C THR A 183 15.77 2.08 2.63
N PRO A 184 16.43 0.93 2.39
CA PRO A 184 15.93 -0.04 1.43
C PRO A 184 14.55 -0.53 1.89
N VAL A 185 13.63 -0.66 0.94
CA VAL A 185 12.24 -1.11 1.18
C VAL A 185 11.91 -2.42 0.46
N GLN A 186 12.95 -3.13 0.04
CA GLN A 186 12.90 -4.46 -0.58
C GLN A 186 14.25 -5.16 -0.43
N GLY A 187 14.25 -6.49 -0.57
CA GLY A 187 15.45 -7.31 -0.39
C GLY A 187 15.68 -7.74 1.05
N LYS A 188 16.70 -8.58 1.26
CA LYS A 188 16.95 -9.26 2.55
C LYS A 188 17.34 -8.32 3.69
N GLU A 189 18.01 -7.21 3.37
CA GLU A 189 18.49 -6.24 4.37
C GLU A 189 17.43 -5.22 4.77
N ALA A 190 16.33 -5.13 4.00
CA ALA A 190 15.28 -4.13 4.21
C ALA A 190 14.61 -4.23 5.59
N THR A 191 14.38 -5.43 6.10
CA THR A 191 13.74 -5.68 7.39
C THR A 191 14.48 -5.01 8.55
N ASP A 192 15.77 -5.25 8.66
CA ASP A 192 16.60 -4.72 9.75
C ASP A 192 16.81 -3.22 9.62
N GLU A 193 16.99 -2.74 8.39
CA GLU A 193 17.15 -1.31 8.11
C GLU A 193 15.88 -0.49 8.37
N ILE A 194 14.71 -0.99 8.01
CA ILE A 194 13.42 -0.35 8.34
C ILE A 194 13.27 -0.27 9.87
N ALA A 195 13.50 -1.36 10.58
CA ALA A 195 13.42 -1.39 12.02
C ALA A 195 14.45 -0.44 12.68
N ARG A 196 15.65 -0.32 12.10
CA ARG A 196 16.68 0.63 12.55
C ARG A 196 16.25 2.08 12.34
N MET A 197 15.65 2.40 11.18
CA MET A 197 15.19 3.76 10.89
C MET A 197 14.00 4.16 11.77
N LEU A 198 13.09 3.25 12.05
CA LEU A 198 11.98 3.47 12.98
C LEU A 198 12.50 3.81 14.39
N ARG A 199 13.46 3.03 14.91
CA ARG A 199 14.11 3.31 16.20
C ARG A 199 14.83 4.66 16.20
N LEU A 200 15.60 4.95 15.16
CA LEU A 200 16.30 6.21 15.02
C LEU A 200 15.35 7.42 14.98
N ALA A 201 14.24 7.33 14.27
CA ALA A 201 13.24 8.38 14.23
C ALA A 201 12.60 8.59 15.61
N ASN A 202 12.32 7.49 16.32
CA ASN A 202 11.77 7.54 17.68
C ASN A 202 12.77 8.12 18.68
N GLU A 203 14.05 7.78 18.61
CA GLU A 203 15.10 8.34 19.49
C GLU A 203 15.32 9.82 19.27
N ARG A 204 15.26 10.29 18.01
CA ARG A 204 15.49 11.69 17.65
C ARG A 204 14.33 12.61 18.00
N GLN A 205 13.10 12.12 17.99
CA GLN A 205 11.89 12.91 18.27
C GLN A 205 11.81 14.23 17.48
N GLU A 206 12.38 14.24 16.25
CA GLU A 206 12.42 15.43 15.39
C GLU A 206 11.13 15.64 14.59
N CYS A 207 10.30 14.60 14.49
CA CYS A 207 9.05 14.58 13.74
C CYS A 207 7.90 14.26 14.69
N ASP A 208 6.72 14.78 14.39
CA ASP A 208 5.47 14.51 15.11
C ASP A 208 4.49 13.63 14.31
N LEU A 209 4.92 13.21 13.11
CA LEU A 209 4.24 12.22 12.29
C LEU A 209 5.27 11.47 11.44
N LEU A 210 5.14 10.15 11.34
CA LEU A 210 5.95 9.31 10.44
C LEU A 210 5.08 8.74 9.31
N ILE A 211 5.67 8.62 8.13
CA ILE A 211 5.11 7.90 6.99
C ILE A 211 6.09 6.81 6.59
N LEU A 212 5.67 5.55 6.71
CA LEU A 212 6.41 4.40 6.19
C LEU A 212 5.77 4.00 4.86
N THR A 213 6.54 4.05 3.78
CA THR A 213 5.95 3.89 2.46
C THR A 213 6.83 3.13 1.48
N ARG A 214 6.16 2.38 0.60
CA ARG A 214 6.70 1.70 -0.56
C ARG A 214 5.65 1.61 -1.66
N GLY A 215 6.07 1.73 -2.91
CA GLY A 215 5.20 1.49 -4.07
C GLY A 215 4.77 0.03 -4.19
N GLY A 216 3.96 -0.29 -5.18
CA GLY A 216 3.53 -1.66 -5.47
C GLY A 216 4.70 -2.60 -5.83
N GLY A 217 4.44 -3.90 -5.83
CA GLY A 217 5.40 -4.96 -6.15
C GLY A 217 4.80 -6.33 -5.89
N SER A 218 5.58 -7.38 -6.11
CA SER A 218 5.18 -8.75 -5.78
C SER A 218 5.05 -8.95 -4.26
N LEU A 219 4.35 -10.01 -3.84
CA LEU A 219 4.25 -10.38 -2.42
C LEU A 219 5.64 -10.58 -1.79
N GLU A 220 6.58 -11.13 -2.54
CA GLU A 220 7.96 -11.33 -2.13
C GLU A 220 8.69 -10.01 -1.88
N ASP A 221 8.45 -9.02 -2.72
CA ASP A 221 9.00 -7.67 -2.58
C ASP A 221 8.46 -6.92 -1.36
N LEU A 222 7.21 -7.18 -0.98
CA LEU A 222 6.54 -6.59 0.18
C LEU A 222 6.83 -7.36 1.48
N TRP A 223 7.52 -8.52 1.37
CA TRP A 223 7.67 -9.44 2.50
C TRP A 223 8.39 -8.84 3.70
N CYS A 224 9.32 -7.92 3.51
CA CYS A 224 10.02 -7.24 4.60
C CYS A 224 9.07 -6.52 5.57
N PHE A 225 7.88 -6.10 5.12
CA PHE A 225 6.85 -5.50 5.96
C PHE A 225 5.95 -6.52 6.68
N ASN A 226 6.13 -7.81 6.36
CA ASN A 226 5.45 -8.93 7.02
C ASN A 226 6.34 -9.61 8.07
N GLU A 227 7.50 -9.05 8.38
CA GLU A 227 8.40 -9.60 9.38
C GLU A 227 8.09 -9.07 10.79
N GLU A 228 8.20 -9.94 11.79
CA GLU A 228 7.90 -9.62 13.19
C GLU A 228 8.76 -8.48 13.73
N VAL A 229 10.01 -8.39 13.27
CA VAL A 229 10.96 -7.34 13.68
C VAL A 229 10.43 -5.95 13.32
N VAL A 230 9.88 -5.78 12.13
CA VAL A 230 9.29 -4.51 11.66
C VAL A 230 8.00 -4.22 12.42
N ALA A 231 7.14 -5.22 12.60
CA ALA A 231 5.90 -5.09 13.37
C ALA A 231 6.16 -4.57 14.79
N ARG A 232 7.11 -5.19 15.49
CA ARG A 232 7.49 -4.77 16.84
C ARG A 232 8.18 -3.41 16.87
N ALA A 233 8.96 -3.08 15.84
CA ALA A 233 9.57 -1.75 15.73
C ALA A 233 8.50 -0.67 15.56
N ILE A 234 7.47 -0.88 14.71
CA ILE A 234 6.33 0.03 14.55
C ILE A 234 5.58 0.19 15.88
N ALA A 235 5.28 -0.91 16.57
CA ALA A 235 4.56 -0.90 17.84
C ALA A 235 5.30 -0.19 18.99
N ALA A 236 6.63 -0.08 18.89
CA ALA A 236 7.47 0.58 19.89
C ALA A 236 7.67 2.08 19.64
N VAL A 237 7.24 2.60 18.49
CA VAL A 237 7.37 4.03 18.16
C VAL A 237 6.29 4.82 18.90
N GLU A 238 6.71 5.91 19.56
CA GLU A 238 5.82 6.84 20.26
C GLU A 238 5.26 7.95 19.36
N ILE A 239 5.82 8.10 18.16
CA ILE A 239 5.36 9.07 17.15
C ILE A 239 4.27 8.39 16.30
N PRO A 240 3.11 9.02 16.08
CA PRO A 240 2.08 8.48 15.20
C PRO A 240 2.63 8.10 13.83
N ILE A 241 2.26 6.91 13.34
CA ILE A 241 2.78 6.38 12.09
C ILE A 241 1.67 6.04 11.10
N ILE A 242 1.79 6.56 9.89
CA ILE A 242 0.94 6.20 8.75
C ILE A 242 1.73 5.24 7.85
N VAL A 243 1.13 4.09 7.56
CA VAL A 243 1.70 3.12 6.62
C VAL A 243 0.96 3.20 5.29
N GLY A 244 1.72 3.32 4.20
CA GLY A 244 1.20 3.35 2.83
C GLY A 244 2.04 2.45 1.93
N ILE A 245 1.72 1.15 1.88
CA ILE A 245 2.50 0.12 1.20
C ILE A 245 1.65 -0.55 0.13
N GLY A 246 2.21 -0.70 -1.08
CA GLY A 246 1.54 -1.39 -2.17
C GLY A 246 0.35 -0.63 -2.72
N HIS A 247 -0.70 -1.37 -3.04
CA HIS A 247 -1.97 -0.89 -3.57
C HIS A 247 -3.13 -1.25 -2.62
N GLU A 248 -4.36 -0.95 -3.02
CA GLU A 248 -5.56 -1.13 -2.18
C GLU A 248 -5.77 -2.58 -1.71
N ILE A 249 -5.41 -3.55 -2.54
CA ILE A 249 -5.56 -5.00 -2.28
C ILE A 249 -4.42 -5.59 -1.45
N ASP A 250 -3.29 -4.90 -1.35
CA ASP A 250 -2.11 -5.39 -0.64
C ASP A 250 -2.26 -5.09 0.86
N PHE A 251 -2.18 -6.11 1.69
CA PHE A 251 -2.19 -5.98 3.15
C PHE A 251 -0.93 -6.59 3.73
N THR A 252 -0.22 -5.81 4.52
CA THR A 252 0.98 -6.24 5.24
C THR A 252 0.75 -6.25 6.77
N ILE A 253 1.58 -6.97 7.50
CA ILE A 253 1.55 -6.93 8.98
C ILE A 253 1.79 -5.49 9.48
N ALA A 254 2.65 -4.72 8.81
CA ALA A 254 2.88 -3.32 9.12
C ALA A 254 1.59 -2.48 9.08
N ASP A 255 0.66 -2.76 8.15
CA ASP A 255 -0.63 -2.06 8.04
C ASP A 255 -1.55 -2.31 9.25
N PHE A 256 -1.49 -3.51 9.85
CA PHE A 256 -2.30 -3.84 11.02
C PHE A 256 -1.76 -3.17 12.29
N VAL A 257 -0.43 -3.08 12.41
CA VAL A 257 0.22 -2.51 13.61
C VAL A 257 0.24 -0.99 13.59
N ALA A 258 0.32 -0.37 12.42
CA ALA A 258 0.35 1.09 12.26
C ALA A 258 -0.87 1.78 12.87
N ASP A 259 -0.73 3.03 13.26
CA ASP A 259 -1.82 3.85 13.78
C ASP A 259 -2.87 4.10 12.69
N LEU A 260 -2.42 4.37 11.47
CA LEU A 260 -3.30 4.59 10.32
C LEU A 260 -2.74 3.89 9.07
N ARG A 261 -3.61 3.19 8.35
CA ARG A 261 -3.31 2.61 7.04
C ARG A 261 -3.77 3.51 5.92
N ALA A 262 -2.93 3.66 4.91
CA ALA A 262 -3.30 4.23 3.62
C ALA A 262 -3.17 3.16 2.52
N PRO A 263 -4.05 3.15 1.52
CA PRO A 263 -4.00 2.16 0.44
C PRO A 263 -2.82 2.34 -0.51
N THR A 264 -2.21 3.52 -0.52
CA THR A 264 -1.10 3.87 -1.42
C THR A 264 -0.15 4.89 -0.77
N PRO A 265 1.08 5.05 -1.28
CA PRO A 265 1.99 6.12 -0.85
C PRO A 265 1.37 7.52 -0.94
N SER A 266 0.69 7.81 -2.04
CA SER A 266 -0.01 9.09 -2.23
C SER A 266 -1.14 9.27 -1.23
N GLY A 267 -1.90 8.20 -0.93
CA GLY A 267 -2.94 8.20 0.09
C GLY A 267 -2.39 8.47 1.49
N ALA A 268 -1.19 7.95 1.81
CA ALA A 268 -0.53 8.24 3.08
C ALA A 268 -0.21 9.73 3.23
N ALA A 269 0.28 10.35 2.17
CA ALA A 269 0.52 11.79 2.14
C ALA A 269 -0.77 12.61 2.27
N GLU A 270 -1.87 12.14 1.67
CA GLU A 270 -3.19 12.80 1.79
C GLU A 270 -3.76 12.74 3.21
N LEU A 271 -3.55 11.62 3.91
CA LEU A 271 -3.99 11.45 5.29
C LEU A 271 -3.09 12.22 6.27
N ALA A 272 -1.82 12.46 5.92
CA ALA A 272 -0.85 13.14 6.76
C ALA A 272 -1.11 14.63 6.93
N VAL A 273 -1.75 15.29 5.96
CA VAL A 273 -1.98 16.75 5.98
C VAL A 273 -3.38 17.09 5.46
N PRO A 274 -4.01 18.14 6.00
CA PRO A 274 -5.26 18.66 5.45
C PRO A 274 -5.05 19.31 4.08
N ASP A 275 -6.13 19.56 3.36
CA ASP A 275 -6.07 20.40 2.17
C ASP A 275 -5.94 21.88 2.59
N HIS A 276 -4.82 22.52 2.20
CA HIS A 276 -4.54 23.90 2.57
C HIS A 276 -5.62 24.86 2.07
N THR A 277 -6.25 24.59 0.92
CA THR A 277 -7.31 25.46 0.36
C THR A 277 -8.57 25.40 1.22
N GLN A 278 -8.97 24.22 1.65
CA GLN A 278 -10.09 24.06 2.57
C GLN A 278 -9.80 24.69 3.93
N TRP A 279 -8.57 24.55 4.39
CA TRP A 279 -8.13 25.11 5.66
C TRP A 279 -8.11 26.64 5.62
N LEU A 280 -7.57 27.26 4.55
CA LEU A 280 -7.61 28.70 4.32
C LEU A 280 -9.05 29.22 4.19
N ASN A 281 -9.92 28.54 3.48
CA ASN A 281 -11.33 28.90 3.38
C ASN A 281 -12.05 28.88 4.73
N SER A 282 -11.71 27.92 5.58
CA SER A 282 -12.24 27.85 6.94
C SER A 282 -11.76 29.02 7.80
N LEU A 283 -10.48 29.38 7.71
CA LEU A 283 -9.92 30.55 8.39
C LEU A 283 -10.57 31.87 7.92
N ASN A 284 -10.70 32.05 6.60
CA ASN A 284 -11.38 33.20 6.03
C ASN A 284 -12.84 33.31 6.50
N THR A 285 -13.53 32.16 6.59
CA THR A 285 -14.90 32.14 7.10
C THR A 285 -14.98 32.56 8.57
N ILE A 286 -14.02 32.13 9.39
CA ILE A 286 -13.94 32.51 10.81
C ILE A 286 -13.60 34.02 10.93
N GLU A 287 -12.67 34.54 10.13
CA GLU A 287 -12.31 35.94 10.08
C GLU A 287 -13.52 36.81 9.69
N ASP A 288 -14.27 36.45 8.66
CA ASP A 288 -15.49 37.12 8.24
C ASP A 288 -16.57 37.13 9.35
N ARG A 289 -16.71 35.97 10.05
CA ARG A 289 -17.66 35.92 11.19
C ARG A 289 -17.22 36.82 12.32
N LEU A 290 -15.94 36.83 12.67
CA LEU A 290 -15.38 37.69 13.70
C LEU A 290 -15.56 39.15 13.33
N SER A 291 -15.19 39.55 12.11
CA SER A 291 -15.35 40.90 11.59
C SER A 291 -16.80 41.39 11.62
N ARG A 292 -17.75 40.49 11.22
CA ARG A 292 -19.17 40.82 11.29
C ARG A 292 -19.64 40.97 12.73
N SER A 293 -19.23 40.11 13.65
CA SER A 293 -19.60 40.19 15.07
C SER A 293 -19.06 41.47 15.72
N VAL A 294 -17.80 41.85 15.43
CA VAL A 294 -17.21 43.10 15.93
C VAL A 294 -17.94 44.32 15.39
N ARG A 295 -18.21 44.38 14.07
CA ARG A 295 -19.00 45.48 13.48
C ARG A 295 -20.39 45.59 14.08
N GLN A 296 -21.05 44.48 14.30
CA GLN A 296 -22.39 44.46 14.92
C GLN A 296 -22.31 44.91 16.40
N CYS A 297 -21.31 44.48 17.13
CA CYS A 297 -21.08 44.89 18.50
C CYS A 297 -20.84 46.43 18.59
N LEU A 298 -20.09 47.00 17.66
CA LEU A 298 -19.82 48.43 17.60
C LEU A 298 -20.99 49.26 17.05
N ALA A 299 -21.77 48.72 16.10
CA ALA A 299 -22.90 49.45 15.49
C ALA A 299 -24.01 49.76 16.50
N THR A 300 -24.25 48.91 17.51
CA THR A 300 -25.28 49.16 18.53
C THR A 300 -24.98 50.40 19.41
N PRO A 301 -23.81 50.51 20.06
CA PRO A 301 -23.46 51.71 20.81
C PRO A 301 -23.30 52.94 19.94
N GLN A 302 -22.87 52.81 18.67
CA GLN A 302 -22.74 53.91 17.73
C GLN A 302 -24.12 54.50 17.40
N ARG A 303 -25.12 53.68 17.09
CA ARG A 303 -26.53 54.09 16.89
C ARG A 303 -27.10 54.73 18.15
N PHE A 304 -26.77 54.20 19.32
CA PHE A 304 -27.19 54.77 20.59
C PHE A 304 -26.59 56.18 20.81
N LEU A 305 -25.29 56.34 20.52
CA LEU A 305 -24.61 57.65 20.56
C LEU A 305 -25.26 58.63 19.60
N GLU A 306 -25.48 58.26 18.34
CA GLU A 306 -26.16 59.09 17.34
C GLU A 306 -27.55 59.50 17.83
N ALA A 307 -28.34 58.57 18.39
CA ALA A 307 -29.65 58.90 18.94
C ALA A 307 -29.59 59.86 20.12
N LEU A 308 -28.57 59.71 21.00
CA LEU A 308 -28.35 60.68 22.11
C LEU A 308 -27.94 62.06 21.60
N THR A 309 -27.04 62.12 20.62
CA THR A 309 -26.61 63.36 19.99
C THR A 309 -27.79 64.09 19.36
N HIS A 310 -28.62 63.38 18.58
CA HIS A 310 -29.84 63.98 18.01
C HIS A 310 -30.85 64.49 19.07
N ARG A 311 -30.97 63.73 20.19
CA ARG A 311 -31.82 64.23 21.30
C ARG A 311 -31.27 65.46 21.94
N LEU A 312 -29.94 65.58 22.11
CA LEU A 312 -29.24 66.73 22.69
C LEU A 312 -29.42 67.93 21.77
N ASP A 313 -29.21 67.80 20.47
CA ASP A 313 -29.37 68.81 19.47
C ASP A 313 -30.81 69.38 19.43
N ARG A 314 -31.80 68.53 19.54
CA ARG A 314 -33.22 68.91 19.60
C ARG A 314 -33.59 69.62 20.92
N SER A 315 -32.92 69.29 22.00
CA SER A 315 -33.14 69.86 23.33
C SER A 315 -32.29 71.12 23.57
N HIS A 316 -31.41 71.50 22.63
CA HIS A 316 -30.55 72.63 22.76
C HIS A 316 -31.37 73.89 22.80
N PRO A 317 -31.18 74.82 23.78
CA PRO A 317 -32.00 76.03 23.95
C PRO A 317 -32.07 76.89 22.69
N GLY A 318 -31.02 76.97 21.88
CA GLY A 318 -30.98 77.71 20.62
C GLY A 318 -31.94 77.16 19.57
N ALA A 319 -32.13 75.78 19.44
CA ALA A 319 -33.03 75.17 18.49
C ALA A 319 -34.50 75.40 18.91
N VAL A 320 -34.79 75.35 20.19
CA VAL A 320 -36.14 75.58 20.75
C VAL A 320 -36.47 77.08 20.59
N SER A 321 -35.52 78.01 20.85
CA SER A 321 -35.72 79.45 20.66
C SER A 321 -35.96 79.81 19.16
N TYR A 322 -35.24 79.18 18.25
CA TYR A 322 -35.42 79.43 16.81
C TYR A 322 -36.76 78.91 16.28
N THR A 323 -37.24 77.81 16.68
CA THR A 323 -38.55 77.30 16.31
C THR A 323 -39.68 78.09 16.92
N HIS A 324 -39.53 78.60 18.15
CA HIS A 324 -40.49 79.52 18.79
C HIS A 324 -40.53 80.86 18.10
N LEU A 325 -39.38 81.46 17.79
CA LEU A 325 -39.30 82.73 17.03
C LEU A 325 -39.97 82.59 15.65
N ARG A 326 -39.67 81.55 14.92
CA ARG A 326 -40.22 81.30 13.60
C ARG A 326 -41.72 81.00 13.63
N ALA A 327 -42.24 80.32 14.65
CA ALA A 327 -43.68 80.15 14.87
C ALA A 327 -44.39 81.49 15.21
N HIS A 328 -43.73 82.34 15.97
CA HIS A 328 -44.22 83.67 16.29
C HIS A 328 -44.24 84.61 15.09
N GLU A 329 -43.19 84.55 14.24
CA GLU A 329 -43.12 85.30 12.98
C GLU A 329 -44.22 84.82 11.99
N THR A 330 -44.44 83.50 11.85
CA THR A 330 -45.47 82.96 10.96
C THR A 330 -46.88 83.37 11.44
N SER A 331 -47.14 83.38 12.73
CA SER A 331 -48.42 83.81 13.27
C SER A 331 -48.68 85.36 13.08
N LEU A 332 -47.64 86.17 13.27
CA LEU A 332 -47.70 87.60 12.99
C LEU A 332 -47.93 87.89 11.50
N HIS A 333 -47.25 87.21 10.59
CA HIS A 333 -47.46 87.32 9.15
C HIS A 333 -48.86 86.88 8.72
N LEU A 334 -49.47 85.84 9.31
CA LEU A 334 -50.81 85.47 9.05
C LEU A 334 -51.84 86.51 9.56
N VAL A 335 -51.62 87.07 10.72
CA VAL A 335 -52.49 88.11 11.26
C VAL A 335 -52.38 89.38 10.43
N CYS A 336 -51.19 89.84 9.99
CA CYS A 336 -51.01 90.99 9.10
C CYS A 336 -51.70 90.73 7.74
N ARG A 337 -51.67 89.52 7.18
CA ARG A 337 -52.32 89.19 5.91
C ARG A 337 -53.85 89.28 6.02
N LEU A 338 -54.39 88.78 7.11
CA LEU A 338 -55.83 88.81 7.41
C LEU A 338 -56.38 90.21 7.71
N LEU A 339 -55.50 91.17 8.15
CA LEU A 339 -55.86 92.55 8.35
C LEU A 339 -55.76 93.43 7.09
N LEU A 340 -55.03 92.99 6.05
CA LEU A 340 -54.90 93.66 4.75
C LEU A 340 -55.99 93.19 3.74
N GLU A 341 -56.75 92.14 4.03
CA GLU A 341 -57.84 91.67 3.19
C GLU A 341 -59.25 92.08 3.71
N LYS A 342 -59.27 93.07 4.59
CA LYS A 342 -60.46 93.85 4.97
C LYS A 342 -60.25 95.27 4.49
#